data_acae1606506eb0b74adf27d6aadca1b9
#
_entry.id   acae1606506eb0b74adf27d6aadca1b9
#
_cell.length_a   1.000
_cell.length_b   1.000
_cell.length_c   1.000
_cell.angle_alpha   90.00
_cell.angle_beta   90.00
_cell.angle_gamma   90.00
#
_symmetry.space_group_name_H-M   'P 1'
#
loop_
_entity.id
_entity.type
_entity.pdbx_description
1 polymer ?
#
loop_
_entity_poly.entity_id
_entity_poly.type
_entity_poly.pdbx_seq_one_letter_code
_entity_poly.pdbx_strand_id
1 'polypeptide(L)'
;MRQRPGVNLPALSGLSGNDLFKAIRQERKIELAYEGHLYWDMRRWKLADKEYNGYRVHGLKITPHQGAFKFEYVDCDLQDRKFLAKTYVFPIPYDELANNSAIEQYDEWK
;
A
#
# COMPACT_ATOMS: atom_id res chain seq x y z
N MET A 1 -20.04 8.21 5.30
CA MET A 1 -19.66 7.58 4.01
C MET A 1 -20.58 6.42 3.65
N ARG A 2 -20.64 5.34 4.41
CA ARG A 2 -21.42 4.12 4.08
C ARG A 2 -22.93 4.35 3.86
N GLN A 3 -23.54 5.29 4.57
CA GLN A 3 -24.96 5.62 4.50
C GLN A 3 -25.32 6.76 3.54
N ARG A 4 -24.38 7.19 2.69
CA ARG A 4 -24.67 8.23 1.69
C ARG A 4 -25.69 7.73 0.66
N PRO A 5 -26.54 8.60 0.09
CA PRO A 5 -27.50 8.21 -0.94
C PRO A 5 -26.81 7.48 -2.11
N GLY A 6 -27.38 6.35 -2.52
CA GLY A 6 -26.85 5.53 -3.61
C GLY A 6 -25.81 4.47 -3.21
N VAL A 7 -25.23 4.52 -2.02
CA VAL A 7 -24.27 3.51 -1.53
C VAL A 7 -24.93 2.53 -0.59
N ASN A 8 -25.64 2.99 0.41
CA ASN A 8 -26.49 2.22 1.32
C ASN A 8 -25.83 0.96 1.96
N LEU A 9 -24.53 1.07 2.28
CA LEU A 9 -23.82 -0.03 2.95
C LEU A 9 -24.18 -0.09 4.46
N PRO A 10 -24.27 -1.28 5.04
CA PRO A 10 -24.55 -1.43 6.46
C PRO A 10 -23.47 -0.75 7.32
N ALA A 11 -23.90 -0.15 8.42
CA ALA A 11 -22.97 0.46 9.38
C ALA A 11 -22.05 -0.62 9.99
N LEU A 12 -20.82 -0.26 10.26
CA LEU A 12 -19.90 -1.09 11.03
C LEU A 12 -20.31 -0.97 12.52
N SER A 13 -20.63 -2.08 13.15
CA SER A 13 -21.02 -2.15 14.56
C SER A 13 -20.24 -3.23 15.30
N GLY A 14 -20.10 -3.11 16.61
CA GLY A 14 -19.43 -4.11 17.44
C GLY A 14 -17.91 -4.17 17.31
N LEU A 15 -17.29 -3.23 16.60
CA LEU A 15 -15.84 -3.16 16.44
C LEU A 15 -15.23 -2.18 17.45
N SER A 16 -14.11 -2.56 18.05
CA SER A 16 -13.35 -1.71 18.97
C SER A 16 -11.84 -1.93 18.80
N GLY A 17 -11.05 -1.01 19.33
CA GLY A 17 -9.59 -1.13 19.34
C GLY A 17 -8.98 -1.37 17.95
N ASN A 18 -8.15 -2.38 17.86
CA ASN A 18 -7.42 -2.72 16.62
C ASN A 18 -8.34 -3.14 15.47
N ASP A 19 -9.45 -3.80 15.73
CA ASP A 19 -10.35 -4.25 14.67
C ASP A 19 -11.12 -3.08 14.06
N LEU A 20 -11.52 -2.12 14.87
CA LEU A 20 -12.08 -0.85 14.38
C LEU A 20 -11.04 -0.11 13.53
N PHE A 21 -9.80 -0.04 13.98
CA PHE A 21 -8.73 0.63 13.23
C PHE A 21 -8.44 -0.07 11.89
N LYS A 22 -8.42 -1.41 11.84
CA LYS A 22 -8.30 -2.17 10.59
C LYS A 22 -9.47 -1.87 9.64
N ALA A 23 -10.69 -1.83 10.16
CA ALA A 23 -11.88 -1.53 9.36
C ALA A 23 -11.83 -0.11 8.78
N ILE A 24 -11.41 0.88 9.56
CA ILE A 24 -11.22 2.27 9.10
C ILE A 24 -10.17 2.33 7.99
N ARG A 25 -9.03 1.65 8.15
CA ARG A 25 -7.98 1.59 7.12
C ARG A 25 -8.47 0.94 5.84
N GLN A 26 -9.23 -0.15 5.96
CA GLN A 26 -9.79 -0.84 4.80
C GLN A 26 -10.82 0.04 4.07
N GLU A 27 -11.69 0.71 4.79
CA GLU A 27 -12.65 1.66 4.21
C GLU A 27 -11.92 2.80 3.48
N ARG A 28 -10.90 3.38 4.11
CA ARG A 28 -10.09 4.43 3.50
C ARG A 28 -9.37 3.95 2.24
N LYS A 29 -8.83 2.73 2.24
CA LYS A 29 -8.17 2.13 1.07
C LYS A 29 -9.13 1.98 -0.11
N ILE A 30 -10.38 1.61 0.15
CA ILE A 30 -11.40 1.42 -0.89
C ILE A 30 -11.92 2.77 -1.40
N GLU A 31 -12.27 3.68 -0.50
CA GLU A 31 -12.85 4.98 -0.85
C GLU A 31 -11.87 5.90 -1.60
N LEU A 32 -10.57 5.81 -1.29
CA LEU A 32 -9.52 6.61 -1.92
C LEU A 32 -8.65 5.78 -2.89
N ALA A 33 -9.23 4.72 -3.45
CA ALA A 33 -8.54 3.90 -4.44
C ALA A 33 -8.12 4.76 -5.64
N TYR A 34 -6.89 4.56 -6.13
CA TYR A 34 -6.28 5.29 -7.25
C TYR A 34 -5.96 6.79 -7.01
N GLU A 35 -6.19 7.31 -5.80
CA GLU A 35 -5.85 8.70 -5.45
C GLU A 35 -4.43 8.88 -4.88
N GLY A 36 -3.62 7.81 -4.85
CA GLY A 36 -2.22 7.85 -4.36
C GLY A 36 -2.08 7.89 -2.84
N HIS A 37 -3.17 7.91 -2.08
CA HIS A 37 -3.12 8.03 -0.62
C HIS A 37 -2.55 6.80 0.09
N LEU A 38 -2.76 5.60 -0.45
CA LEU A 38 -2.38 4.34 0.19
C LEU A 38 -0.88 4.28 0.53
N TYR A 39 -0.03 4.72 -0.40
CA TYR A 39 1.42 4.74 -0.19
C TYR A 39 1.82 5.58 1.04
N TRP A 40 1.29 6.78 1.14
CA TRP A 40 1.57 7.68 2.25
C TRP A 40 0.96 7.21 3.57
N ASP A 41 -0.24 6.66 3.53
CA ASP A 41 -0.92 6.09 4.68
C ASP A 41 -0.13 4.91 5.27
N MET A 42 0.36 4.00 4.44
CA MET A 42 1.17 2.87 4.88
C MET A 42 2.49 3.30 5.52
N ARG A 43 3.12 4.34 4.99
CA ARG A 43 4.33 4.94 5.58
C ARG A 43 4.01 5.60 6.91
N ARG A 44 2.96 6.41 6.97
CA ARG A 44 2.55 7.14 8.18
C ARG A 44 2.16 6.20 9.32
N TRP A 45 1.52 5.08 9.00
CA TRP A 45 1.12 4.08 9.99
C TRP A 45 2.24 3.09 10.36
N LYS A 46 3.41 3.20 9.74
CA LYS A 46 4.53 2.26 9.92
C LYS A 46 4.14 0.81 9.62
N LEU A 47 3.43 0.60 8.54
CA LEU A 47 2.93 -0.71 8.11
C LEU A 47 3.50 -1.17 6.76
N ALA A 48 4.22 -0.30 6.05
CA ALA A 48 4.70 -0.61 4.72
C ALA A 48 5.69 -1.78 4.71
N ASP A 49 6.59 -1.87 5.68
CA ASP A 49 7.52 -2.97 5.86
C ASP A 49 6.85 -4.31 6.26
N LYS A 50 5.66 -4.24 6.85
CA LYS A 50 4.93 -5.41 7.37
C LYS A 50 3.90 -5.94 6.37
N GLU A 51 3.16 -5.04 5.72
CA GLU A 51 2.02 -5.42 4.87
C GLU A 51 2.37 -5.42 3.37
N TYR A 52 3.46 -4.72 2.96
CA TYR A 52 3.86 -4.60 1.55
C TYR A 52 5.25 -5.15 1.25
N ASN A 53 5.87 -5.84 2.22
CA ASN A 53 7.17 -6.45 2.00
C ASN A 53 7.01 -7.85 1.41
N GLY A 54 7.75 -8.14 0.35
CA GLY A 54 7.73 -9.45 -0.32
C GLY A 54 6.49 -9.72 -1.16
N TYR A 55 5.68 -8.72 -1.43
CA TYR A 55 4.46 -8.88 -2.22
C TYR A 55 4.76 -8.88 -3.72
N ARG A 56 4.09 -9.78 -4.47
CA ARG A 56 4.13 -9.84 -5.93
C ARG A 56 2.86 -9.29 -6.55
N VAL A 57 2.99 -8.73 -7.74
CA VAL A 57 1.84 -8.31 -8.54
C VAL A 57 1.33 -9.51 -9.31
N HIS A 58 0.05 -9.82 -9.13
CA HIS A 58 -0.63 -10.86 -9.87
C HIS A 58 -1.57 -10.24 -10.91
N GLY A 59 -1.63 -10.87 -12.06
CA GLY A 59 -2.62 -10.59 -13.10
C GLY A 59 -3.72 -11.63 -13.12
N LEU A 60 -4.74 -11.37 -13.91
CA LEU A 60 -5.83 -12.28 -14.16
C LEU A 60 -5.77 -12.76 -15.63
N LYS A 61 -5.40 -14.01 -15.84
CA LYS A 61 -5.47 -14.66 -17.14
C LYS A 61 -6.90 -15.18 -17.35
N ILE A 62 -7.53 -14.71 -18.40
CA ILE A 62 -8.89 -15.10 -18.75
C ILE A 62 -8.82 -15.95 -20.03
N THR A 63 -9.25 -17.20 -19.95
CA THR A 63 -9.28 -18.13 -21.09
C THR A 63 -10.70 -18.61 -21.37
N PRO A 64 -11.17 -18.60 -22.63
CA PRO A 64 -12.43 -19.21 -22.99
C PRO A 64 -12.39 -20.72 -22.74
N HIS A 65 -13.43 -21.27 -22.12
CA HIS A 65 -13.54 -22.70 -21.86
C HIS A 65 -15.01 -23.16 -21.92
N GLN A 66 -15.36 -23.99 -22.89
CA GLN A 66 -16.67 -24.63 -23.03
C GLN A 66 -17.89 -23.67 -22.88
N GLY A 67 -17.83 -22.49 -23.52
CA GLY A 67 -18.90 -21.48 -23.44
C GLY A 67 -18.91 -20.62 -22.19
N ALA A 68 -17.90 -20.78 -21.30
CA ALA A 68 -17.66 -19.96 -20.13
C ALA A 68 -16.24 -19.37 -20.17
N PHE A 69 -15.86 -18.63 -19.14
CA PHE A 69 -14.49 -18.12 -18.96
C PHE A 69 -13.85 -18.77 -17.74
N LYS A 70 -12.62 -19.24 -17.91
CA LYS A 70 -11.76 -19.68 -16.80
C LYS A 70 -10.87 -18.50 -16.40
N PHE A 71 -10.77 -18.25 -15.10
CA PHE A 71 -9.96 -17.20 -14.51
C PHE A 71 -8.82 -17.83 -13.71
N GLU A 72 -7.61 -17.43 -14.00
CA GLU A 72 -6.41 -17.91 -13.31
C GLU A 72 -5.56 -16.71 -12.86
N TYR A 73 -5.14 -16.69 -11.58
CA TYR A 73 -4.13 -15.75 -11.13
C TYR A 73 -2.76 -16.17 -11.66
N VAL A 74 -2.07 -15.25 -12.30
CA VAL A 74 -0.73 -15.46 -12.84
C VAL A 74 0.20 -14.37 -12.34
N ASP A 75 1.47 -14.70 -12.11
CA ASP A 75 2.47 -13.70 -11.77
C ASP A 75 2.71 -12.79 -12.97
N CYS A 76 2.50 -11.50 -12.79
CA CYS A 76 2.75 -10.47 -13.81
C CYS A 76 4.19 -9.98 -13.77
N ASP A 77 4.83 -10.07 -12.62
CA ASP A 77 6.16 -9.54 -12.36
C ASP A 77 6.93 -10.55 -11.50
N LEU A 78 8.13 -10.88 -11.93
CA LEU A 78 9.02 -11.78 -11.18
C LEU A 78 9.71 -11.10 -10.00
N GLN A 79 9.53 -9.78 -9.85
CA GLN A 79 10.15 -9.03 -8.77
C GLN A 79 9.28 -9.02 -7.52
N ASP A 80 9.86 -9.46 -6.42
CA ASP A 80 9.28 -9.24 -5.10
C ASP A 80 9.44 -7.76 -4.71
N ARG A 81 8.35 -7.12 -4.37
CA ARG A 81 8.34 -5.74 -3.90
C ARG A 81 8.87 -5.70 -2.46
N LYS A 82 10.01 -5.05 -2.25
CA LYS A 82 10.62 -4.93 -0.93
C LYS A 82 10.49 -3.50 -0.42
N PHE A 83 9.99 -3.37 0.79
CA PHE A 83 10.00 -2.11 1.53
C PHE A 83 10.93 -2.26 2.73
N LEU A 84 12.13 -1.72 2.64
CA LEU A 84 13.11 -1.75 3.73
C LEU A 84 12.79 -0.70 4.79
N ALA A 85 13.12 -0.96 6.05
CA ALA A 85 12.90 -0.02 7.15
C ALA A 85 13.52 1.37 6.87
N LYS A 86 14.70 1.41 6.25
CA LYS A 86 15.34 2.67 5.86
C LYS A 86 14.51 3.52 4.89
N THR A 87 13.62 2.89 4.11
CA THR A 87 12.79 3.60 3.13
C THR A 87 11.72 4.49 3.77
N TYR A 88 11.48 4.38 5.07
CA TYR A 88 10.60 5.34 5.78
C TYR A 88 11.15 6.75 5.80
N VAL A 89 12.47 6.90 5.75
CA VAL A 89 13.15 8.19 5.66
C VAL A 89 13.75 8.31 4.27
N PHE A 90 13.51 9.39 3.55
CA PHE A 90 14.16 9.63 2.28
C PHE A 90 15.60 10.08 2.51
N PRO A 91 16.55 9.60 1.69
CA PRO A 91 17.92 10.11 1.75
C PRO A 91 17.96 11.59 1.36
N ILE A 92 18.92 12.30 1.93
CA ILE A 92 19.25 13.64 1.48
C ILE A 92 19.88 13.50 0.06
N PRO A 93 19.43 14.29 -0.94
CA PRO A 93 19.99 14.23 -2.27
C PRO A 93 21.51 14.42 -2.27
N TYR A 94 22.20 13.69 -3.13
CA TYR A 94 23.66 13.74 -3.20
C TYR A 94 24.19 15.17 -3.48
N ASP A 95 23.52 15.91 -4.33
CA ASP A 95 23.91 17.28 -4.68
C ASP A 95 23.89 18.21 -3.46
N GLU A 96 22.94 18.03 -2.55
CA GLU A 96 22.88 18.80 -1.33
C GLU A 96 24.02 18.46 -0.37
N LEU A 97 24.38 17.20 -0.27
CA LEU A 97 25.53 16.76 0.53
C LEU A 97 26.85 17.25 -0.04
N ALA A 98 26.98 17.28 -1.39
CA ALA A 98 28.17 17.75 -2.06
C ALA A 98 28.35 19.28 -1.92
N ASN A 99 27.26 20.02 -1.91
CA ASN A 99 27.29 21.49 -1.84
C ASN A 99 27.40 22.03 -0.42
N ASN A 100 27.08 21.25 0.59
CA ASN A 100 27.08 21.68 1.99
C ASN A 100 27.72 20.65 2.91
N SER A 101 28.98 20.84 3.23
CA SER A 101 29.77 19.96 4.10
C SER A 101 29.29 19.90 5.58
N ALA A 102 28.37 20.79 5.98
CA ALA A 102 27.77 20.77 7.30
C ALA A 102 26.56 19.82 7.40
N ILE A 103 26.08 19.27 6.28
CA ILE A 103 24.98 18.31 6.25
C ILE A 103 25.54 16.89 6.21
N GLU A 104 25.12 16.04 7.11
CA GLU A 104 25.43 14.63 7.11
C GLU A 104 24.21 13.80 6.67
N GLN A 105 24.47 12.73 5.93
CA GLN A 105 23.44 11.76 5.56
C GLN A 105 22.93 11.01 6.79
N TYR A 106 21.67 10.59 6.75
CA TYR A 106 21.11 9.70 7.76
C TYR A 106 21.89 8.38 7.82
N ASP A 107 22.04 7.82 9.02
CA ASP A 107 22.86 6.62 9.26
C ASP A 107 22.38 5.42 8.43
N GLU A 108 21.09 5.30 8.21
CA GLU A 108 20.48 4.24 7.42
C GLU A 108 20.83 4.33 5.91
N TRP A 109 21.34 5.48 5.46
CA TRP A 109 21.66 5.77 4.06
C TRP A 109 23.15 6.07 3.82
N LYS A 110 23.99 5.96 4.85
CA LYS A 110 25.47 6.06 4.76
C LYS A 110 26.11 4.85 4.09
#